data_ff0d59853daeef2936e6eee01da6c195
#
_entry.id   ff0d59853daeef2936e6eee01da6c195
#
_cell.length_a   1.000
_cell.length_b   1.000
_cell.length_c   1.000
_cell.angle_alpha   90.00
_cell.angle_beta   90.00
_cell.angle_gamma   90.00
#
_symmetry.space_group_name_H-M   'P 1'
#
loop_
_entity.id
_entity.type
_entity.pdbx_description
1 polymer ?
#
loop_
_entity_poly.entity_id
_entity_poly.type
_entity_poly.pdbx_seq_one_letter_code
_entity_poly.pdbx_strand_id
1 'polypeptide(L)'
;MKPFRYHAIVCTQEKPEGTPCCSAAGSARILDALNAELGAKGLADDVQVSTCGCLGLCDSGPVMIVYPEGTWYTKLTPPDLPEIVSSHLQSGNKVTRLIRSDYDAMKAEILDHRAKYQAMLKAKELASV
;
A
#
# COMPACT_ATOMS: atom_id res chain seq x y z
N MET A 1 -13.31 11.20 -6.41
CA MET A 1 -12.25 11.28 -7.43
C MET A 1 -12.82 10.92 -8.80
N LYS A 2 -12.72 11.81 -9.75
CA LYS A 2 -13.24 11.52 -11.11
C LYS A 2 -12.09 11.06 -12.01
N PRO A 3 -12.30 10.09 -12.93
CA PRO A 3 -13.58 9.45 -13.26
C PRO A 3 -14.03 8.34 -12.30
N PHE A 4 -13.17 7.94 -11.34
CA PHE A 4 -13.48 6.89 -10.38
C PHE A 4 -13.88 7.48 -9.04
N ARG A 5 -14.74 6.77 -8.32
CA ARG A 5 -15.14 7.13 -6.96
C ARG A 5 -13.98 7.04 -5.98
N TYR A 6 -13.18 5.97 -6.10
CA TYR A 6 -11.98 5.75 -5.30
C TYR A 6 -10.83 5.25 -6.16
N HIS A 7 -9.62 5.53 -5.71
CA HIS A 7 -8.41 4.97 -6.30
C HIS A 7 -7.58 4.31 -5.20
N ALA A 8 -7.47 2.99 -5.26
CA ALA A 8 -6.66 2.21 -4.32
C ALA A 8 -5.29 1.94 -4.94
N ILE A 9 -4.24 2.28 -4.22
CA ILE A 9 -2.86 2.10 -4.67
C ILE A 9 -2.16 1.13 -3.72
N VAL A 10 -1.70 0.00 -4.27
CA VAL A 10 -1.05 -1.06 -3.49
C VAL A 10 0.44 -1.09 -3.82
N CYS A 11 1.28 -1.02 -2.79
CA CYS A 11 2.72 -1.15 -2.96
C CYS A 11 3.09 -2.61 -3.23
N THR A 12 3.73 -2.86 -4.37
CA THR A 12 4.16 -4.20 -4.79
C THR A 12 5.67 -4.29 -5.03
N GLN A 13 6.43 -3.32 -4.54
CA GLN A 13 7.87 -3.27 -4.75
C GLN A 13 8.57 -4.51 -4.18
N GLU A 14 9.34 -5.18 -5.02
CA GLU A 14 10.26 -6.25 -4.61
C GLU A 14 11.62 -5.66 -4.27
N LYS A 15 12.27 -6.25 -3.27
CA LYS A 15 13.61 -5.87 -2.81
C LYS A 15 14.48 -7.10 -2.63
N PRO A 16 15.81 -6.94 -2.51
CA PRO A 16 16.70 -8.07 -2.28
C PRO A 16 16.28 -8.92 -1.08
N GLU A 17 16.56 -10.20 -1.14
CA GLU A 17 16.26 -11.15 -0.08
C GLU A 17 16.79 -10.66 1.27
N GLY A 18 15.98 -10.82 2.31
CA GLY A 18 16.30 -10.35 3.65
C GLY A 18 15.96 -8.90 3.93
N THR A 19 15.55 -8.14 2.89
CA THR A 19 15.13 -6.74 3.04
C THR A 19 13.60 -6.69 3.16
N PRO A 20 13.04 -6.01 4.19
CA PRO A 20 11.59 -5.87 4.29
C PRO A 20 11.01 -5.18 3.06
N CYS A 21 9.92 -5.74 2.51
CA CYS A 21 9.20 -5.15 1.40
C CYS A 21 7.76 -5.63 1.39
N CYS A 22 6.88 -4.87 0.72
CA CYS A 22 5.46 -5.22 0.64
C CYS A 22 5.24 -6.52 -0.13
N SER A 23 6.04 -6.80 -1.16
CA SER A 23 5.95 -8.05 -1.91
C SER A 23 6.25 -9.26 -1.02
N ALA A 24 7.33 -9.20 -0.22
CA ALA A 24 7.67 -10.26 0.72
C ALA A 24 6.61 -10.41 1.83
N ALA A 25 5.95 -9.32 2.20
CA ALA A 25 4.87 -9.33 3.19
C ALA A 25 3.52 -9.82 2.63
N GLY A 26 3.44 -10.11 1.32
CA GLY A 26 2.25 -10.68 0.70
C GLY A 26 1.35 -9.70 -0.04
N SER A 27 1.88 -8.58 -0.54
CA SER A 27 1.08 -7.57 -1.24
C SER A 27 0.35 -8.10 -2.48
N ALA A 28 0.92 -9.10 -3.16
CA ALA A 28 0.25 -9.73 -4.31
C ALA A 28 -1.06 -10.38 -3.91
N ARG A 29 -1.12 -11.02 -2.73
CA ARG A 29 -2.34 -11.62 -2.19
C ARG A 29 -3.37 -10.55 -1.83
N ILE A 30 -2.92 -9.40 -1.31
CA ILE A 30 -3.78 -8.26 -1.02
C ILE A 30 -4.40 -7.74 -2.32
N LEU A 31 -3.60 -7.58 -3.36
CA LEU A 31 -4.06 -7.13 -4.66
C LEU A 31 -5.11 -8.09 -5.24
N ASP A 32 -4.84 -9.40 -5.20
CA ASP A 32 -5.77 -10.41 -5.69
C ASP A 32 -7.09 -10.39 -4.90
N ALA A 33 -7.02 -10.31 -3.57
CA ALA A 33 -8.19 -10.24 -2.70
C ALA A 33 -9.02 -8.99 -2.97
N LEU A 34 -8.36 -7.85 -3.17
CA LEU A 34 -9.02 -6.58 -3.49
C LEU A 34 -9.79 -6.69 -4.80
N ASN A 35 -9.13 -7.16 -5.86
CA ASN A 35 -9.76 -7.32 -7.17
C ASN A 35 -10.92 -8.30 -7.14
N ALA A 36 -10.79 -9.41 -6.42
CA ALA A 36 -11.85 -10.41 -6.29
C ALA A 36 -13.08 -9.82 -5.59
N GLU A 37 -12.89 -9.07 -4.51
CA GLU A 37 -14.00 -8.45 -3.77
C GLU A 37 -14.67 -7.34 -4.59
N LEU A 38 -13.91 -6.53 -5.31
CA LEU A 38 -14.47 -5.49 -6.18
C LEU A 38 -15.32 -6.11 -7.28
N GLY A 39 -14.85 -7.19 -7.89
CA GLY A 39 -15.61 -7.91 -8.90
C GLY A 39 -16.89 -8.53 -8.33
N ALA A 40 -16.80 -9.17 -7.18
CA ALA A 40 -17.95 -9.83 -6.53
C ALA A 40 -19.04 -8.83 -6.14
N LYS A 41 -18.66 -7.59 -5.79
CA LYS A 41 -19.63 -6.55 -5.37
C LYS A 41 -20.04 -5.61 -6.50
N GLY A 42 -19.57 -5.82 -7.71
CA GLY A 42 -19.89 -4.97 -8.85
C GLY A 42 -19.30 -3.58 -8.77
N LEU A 43 -18.18 -3.40 -8.07
CA LEU A 43 -17.53 -2.11 -7.86
C LEU A 43 -16.32 -1.88 -8.77
N ALA A 44 -16.00 -2.82 -9.63
CA ALA A 44 -14.79 -2.75 -10.46
C ALA A 44 -14.73 -1.51 -11.36
N ASP A 45 -15.89 -1.00 -11.80
CA ASP A 45 -15.96 0.19 -12.65
C ASP A 45 -15.91 1.51 -11.83
N ASP A 46 -16.16 1.45 -10.54
CA ASP A 46 -16.17 2.62 -9.65
C ASP A 46 -14.86 2.83 -8.92
N VAL A 47 -14.00 1.83 -8.88
CA VAL A 47 -12.74 1.85 -8.14
C VAL A 47 -11.59 1.50 -9.06
N GLN A 48 -10.65 2.43 -9.21
CA GLN A 48 -9.40 2.17 -9.93
C GLN A 48 -8.41 1.54 -8.96
N VAL A 49 -7.78 0.45 -9.38
CA VAL A 49 -6.71 -0.21 -8.62
C VAL A 49 -5.40 -0.05 -9.38
N SER A 50 -4.39 0.46 -8.72
CA SER A 50 -3.06 0.63 -9.29
C SER A 50 -2.02 0.05 -8.34
N THR A 51 -0.88 -0.31 -8.90
CA THR A 51 0.29 -0.72 -8.13
C THR A 51 1.34 0.39 -8.21
N CYS A 52 2.22 0.43 -7.24
CA CYS A 52 3.28 1.42 -7.20
C CYS A 52 4.57 0.80 -6.68
N GLY A 53 5.66 1.57 -6.78
CA GLY A 53 6.91 1.24 -6.14
C GLY A 53 6.84 1.46 -4.63
N CYS A 54 8.00 1.46 -3.97
CA CYS A 54 8.09 1.54 -2.52
C CYS A 54 7.49 2.84 -1.98
N LEU A 55 6.56 2.71 -1.01
CA LEU A 55 5.97 3.85 -0.30
C LEU A 55 6.78 4.26 0.93
N GLY A 56 7.86 3.53 1.25
CA GLY A 56 8.74 3.85 2.37
C GLY A 56 8.30 3.30 3.72
N LEU A 57 7.21 2.52 3.77
CA LEU A 57 6.70 1.88 4.99
C LEU A 57 6.83 0.36 4.91
N CYS A 58 8.00 -0.13 4.52
CA CYS A 58 8.22 -1.55 4.23
C CYS A 58 7.98 -2.45 5.44
N ASP A 59 8.28 -1.96 6.65
CA ASP A 59 8.05 -2.71 7.91
C ASP A 59 6.57 -2.76 8.29
N SER A 60 5.75 -1.92 7.70
CA SER A 60 4.30 -1.87 7.92
C SER A 60 3.50 -2.47 6.76
N GLY A 61 4.18 -3.13 5.84
CA GLY A 61 3.51 -3.76 4.69
C GLY A 61 2.69 -4.99 5.06
N PRO A 62 1.77 -5.39 4.20
CA PRO A 62 1.36 -4.69 2.97
C PRO A 62 0.68 -3.36 3.22
N VAL A 63 0.94 -2.37 2.36
CA VAL A 63 0.41 -1.02 2.47
C VAL A 63 -0.48 -0.69 1.28
N MET A 64 -1.63 -0.11 1.54
CA MET A 64 -2.55 0.40 0.52
C MET A 64 -2.98 1.80 0.87
N ILE A 65 -2.97 2.71 -0.11
CA ILE A 65 -3.49 4.07 0.06
C ILE A 65 -4.78 4.18 -0.74
N VAL A 66 -5.82 4.73 -0.13
CA VAL A 66 -7.10 4.97 -0.79
C VAL A 66 -7.32 6.47 -0.95
N TYR A 67 -7.42 6.93 -2.19
CA TYR A 67 -7.75 8.31 -2.53
C TYR A 67 -9.23 8.42 -2.93
N PRO A 68 -9.86 9.57 -2.76
CA PRO A 68 -9.30 10.92 -2.59
C PRO A 68 -8.87 11.28 -1.15
N GLU A 69 -9.28 10.51 -0.15
CA GLU A 69 -9.01 10.91 1.25
C GLU A 69 -7.53 10.76 1.66
N GLY A 70 -6.79 9.90 0.95
CA GLY A 70 -5.41 9.59 1.34
C GLY A 70 -5.35 8.72 2.59
N THR A 71 -6.20 7.70 2.65
CA THR A 71 -6.27 6.77 3.79
C THR A 71 -5.19 5.71 3.65
N TRP A 72 -4.32 5.59 4.68
CA TRP A 72 -3.21 4.64 4.69
C TRP A 72 -3.57 3.40 5.51
N TYR A 73 -3.84 2.31 4.81
CA TYR A 73 -4.03 0.99 5.42
C TYR A 73 -2.69 0.27 5.47
N THR A 74 -2.32 -0.24 6.65
CA THR A 74 -1.04 -0.92 6.86
C THR A 74 -1.24 -2.31 7.45
N LYS A 75 -0.23 -3.16 7.32
CA LYS A 75 -0.21 -4.54 7.85
C LYS A 75 -1.45 -5.33 7.44
N LEU A 76 -1.85 -5.16 6.19
CA LEU A 76 -3.05 -5.79 5.68
C LEU A 76 -2.89 -7.31 5.55
N THR A 77 -4.00 -8.02 5.78
CA THR A 77 -4.10 -9.45 5.51
C THR A 77 -5.26 -9.68 4.54
N PRO A 78 -5.25 -10.76 3.75
CA PRO A 78 -6.35 -11.02 2.81
C PRO A 78 -7.75 -10.98 3.43
N PRO A 79 -7.98 -11.50 4.65
CA PRO A 79 -9.30 -11.40 5.30
C PRO A 79 -9.76 -9.98 5.62
N ASP A 80 -8.87 -8.98 5.59
CA ASP A 80 -9.24 -7.59 5.83
C ASP A 80 -9.94 -6.95 4.64
N LEU A 81 -9.73 -7.47 3.44
CA LEU A 81 -10.21 -6.85 2.19
C LEU A 81 -11.74 -6.85 2.06
N PRO A 82 -12.47 -7.93 2.39
CA PRO A 82 -13.93 -7.87 2.36
C PRO A 82 -14.51 -6.73 3.19
N GLU A 83 -13.96 -6.48 4.38
CA GLU A 83 -14.41 -5.38 5.24
C GLU A 83 -14.07 -4.03 4.64
N ILE A 84 -12.85 -3.84 4.13
CA ILE A 84 -12.45 -2.58 3.49
C ILE A 84 -13.34 -2.28 2.28
N VAL A 85 -13.60 -3.27 1.45
CA VAL A 85 -14.43 -3.08 0.25
C VAL A 85 -15.86 -2.74 0.65
N SER A 86 -16.48 -3.49 1.55
CA SER A 86 -17.87 -3.25 1.93
C SER A 86 -18.06 -1.97 2.76
N SER A 87 -17.17 -1.66 3.67
CA SER A 87 -17.30 -0.49 4.54
C SER A 87 -16.79 0.79 3.88
N HIS A 88 -15.58 0.77 3.34
CA HIS A 88 -14.96 1.99 2.81
C HIS A 88 -15.33 2.22 1.34
N LEU A 89 -15.04 1.27 0.47
CA LEU A 89 -15.18 1.47 -0.97
C LEU A 89 -16.63 1.45 -1.43
N GLN A 90 -17.51 0.73 -0.75
CA GLN A 90 -18.93 0.68 -1.07
C GLN A 90 -19.73 1.75 -0.32
N SER A 91 -19.50 1.90 0.99
CA SER A 91 -20.34 2.73 1.88
C SER A 91 -19.68 4.03 2.35
N GLY A 92 -18.41 4.25 2.04
CA GLY A 92 -17.68 5.46 2.41
C GLY A 92 -17.20 5.53 3.85
N ASN A 93 -17.28 4.43 4.59
CA ASN A 93 -16.90 4.35 6.00
C ASN A 93 -15.54 3.68 6.15
N LYS A 94 -14.52 4.45 6.54
CA LYS A 94 -13.16 3.94 6.71
C LYS A 94 -13.10 2.85 7.78
N VAL A 95 -12.23 1.86 7.58
CA VAL A 95 -11.96 0.81 8.57
C VAL A 95 -10.86 1.28 9.52
N THR A 96 -11.24 2.00 10.55
CA THR A 96 -10.30 2.72 11.42
C THR A 96 -9.26 1.84 12.11
N ARG A 97 -9.61 0.61 12.47
CA ARG A 97 -8.66 -0.32 13.12
C ARG A 97 -7.45 -0.68 12.26
N LEU A 98 -7.55 -0.50 10.95
CA LEU A 98 -6.49 -0.82 9.99
C LEU A 98 -5.72 0.42 9.52
N ILE A 99 -6.20 1.60 9.88
CA ILE A 99 -5.59 2.86 9.44
C ILE A 99 -4.40 3.21 10.32
N ARG A 100 -3.32 3.61 9.65
CA ARG A 100 -2.21 4.27 10.32
C ARG A 100 -2.35 5.77 10.10
N SER A 101 -2.44 6.54 11.19
CA SER A 101 -2.67 7.99 11.15
C SER A 101 -1.67 8.81 11.95
N ASP A 102 -0.62 8.19 12.46
CA ASP A 102 0.51 8.84 13.12
C ASP A 102 1.44 9.48 12.07
N TYR A 103 0.93 10.49 11.38
CA TYR A 103 1.57 11.02 10.16
C TYR A 103 3.00 11.51 10.36
N ASP A 104 3.31 12.12 11.49
CA ASP A 104 4.68 12.58 11.77
C ASP A 104 5.65 11.39 11.88
N ALA A 105 5.26 10.33 12.57
CA ALA A 105 6.05 9.11 12.68
C ALA A 105 6.17 8.40 11.32
N MET A 106 5.10 8.36 10.55
CA MET A 106 5.10 7.80 9.19
C MET A 106 6.07 8.56 8.30
N LYS A 107 6.04 9.88 8.34
CA LYS A 107 6.95 10.72 7.55
C LYS A 107 8.41 10.49 7.95
N ALA A 108 8.69 10.41 9.24
CA ALA A 108 10.04 10.12 9.72
C ALA A 108 10.54 8.76 9.23
N GLU A 109 9.68 7.74 9.27
CA GLU A 109 9.99 6.39 8.79
C GLU A 109 10.26 6.39 7.28
N ILE A 110 9.43 7.09 6.50
CA ILE A 110 9.60 7.22 5.05
C ILE A 110 10.91 7.92 4.71
N LEU A 111 11.23 9.01 5.40
CA LEU A 111 12.46 9.77 5.16
C LEU A 111 13.70 8.97 5.55
N ASP A 112 13.63 8.21 6.64
CA ASP A 112 14.70 7.30 7.05
C ASP A 112 14.95 6.23 5.98
N HIS A 113 13.87 5.65 5.45
CA HIS A 113 13.95 4.67 4.37
C HIS A 113 14.59 5.26 3.11
N ARG A 114 14.22 6.49 2.74
CA ARG A 114 14.82 7.19 1.60
C ARG A 114 16.32 7.41 1.78
N ALA A 115 16.73 7.82 2.99
CA ALA A 115 18.13 8.03 3.30
C ALA A 115 18.94 6.74 3.19
N LYS A 116 18.40 5.63 3.70
CA LYS A 116 19.04 4.31 3.60
C LYS A 116 19.15 3.84 2.16
N TYR A 117 18.10 4.05 1.38
CA TYR A 117 18.08 3.69 -0.04
C TYR A 117 19.13 4.49 -0.84
N GLN A 118 19.18 5.80 -0.60
CA GLN A 118 20.16 6.66 -1.26
C GLN A 118 21.60 6.30 -0.88
N ALA A 119 21.84 5.96 0.41
CA ALA A 119 23.14 5.50 0.87
C ALA A 119 23.53 4.18 0.20
N MET A 120 22.59 3.27 0.03
CA MET A 120 22.80 2.00 -0.66
C MET A 120 23.15 2.23 -2.13
N LEU A 121 22.45 3.12 -2.82
CA LEU A 121 22.73 3.46 -4.22
C LEU A 121 24.12 4.08 -4.37
N LYS A 122 24.50 4.98 -3.47
CA LYS A 122 25.79 5.62 -3.47
C LYS A 122 26.92 4.61 -3.23
N ALA A 123 26.74 3.71 -2.28
CA ALA A 123 27.72 2.64 -2.02
C ALA A 123 27.88 1.72 -3.23
N LYS A 124 26.77 1.39 -3.91
CA LYS A 124 26.77 0.57 -5.12
C LYS A 124 27.48 1.28 -6.27
N GLU A 125 27.24 2.57 -6.44
CA GLU A 125 27.90 3.41 -7.42
C GLU A 125 29.42 3.45 -7.19
N LEU A 126 29.86 3.66 -5.94
CA LEU A 126 31.27 3.65 -5.58
C LEU A 126 31.92 2.29 -5.81
N ALA A 127 31.19 1.20 -5.56
CA ALA A 127 31.69 -0.17 -5.78
C ALA A 127 31.86 -0.50 -7.27
N SER A 128 31.21 0.26 -8.16
CA SER A 128 31.25 0.05 -9.61
C SER A 128 32.43 0.77 -10.30
N VAL A 129 33.16 1.58 -9.56
CA VAL A 129 34.28 2.37 -10.11
C VAL A 129 35.60 1.60 -10.22
#